data_b9872e3055c4c91726cdc049e8bcc737
#
_entry.id   b9872e3055c4c91726cdc049e8bcc737
#
_cell.length_a   1.000
_cell.length_b   1.000
_cell.length_c   1.000
_cell.angle_alpha   90.00
_cell.angle_beta   90.00
_cell.angle_gamma   90.00
#
_symmetry.space_group_name_H-M   'P 1'
#
loop_
_entity.id
_entity.type
_entity.pdbx_description
1 polymer ?
#
loop_
_entity_poly.entity_id
_entity_poly.type
_entity_poly.pdbx_seq_one_letter_code
_entity_poly.pdbx_strand_id
1 'polypeptide(L)'
;MNTSIHTPKFSFGKWCFLFIGGSILFTIVYALATIPEHSIGNNWISGTLSFICGVLLLLMYRWLVRSYEERKIEELSMQKCLKHTGIGFLWGMLMMAAIIGIFALFGWYKIVGGNFNIASIYKFLMAYFVVAVGEEIVFRGIMFRLLDSQFNLWVALILSAFLFGVAHIINPNATVISTIGISLSSGVLFGLLFKYYRTLWVPIGIHWSWNFVQGTVAGCPVSGGAPDYSILESFTSGPELFTGGLFGPEASVITMAIGFVMCVWIGIKLFKR
;
A
#
# COMPACT_ATOMS: atom_id res chain seq x y z
N MET A 1 -3.42 12.48 -25.93
CA MET A 1 -2.77 13.32 -24.91
C MET A 1 -1.70 12.49 -24.19
N ASN A 2 -0.51 13.05 -23.97
CA ASN A 2 0.61 12.32 -23.36
C ASN A 2 0.27 11.88 -21.93
N THR A 3 0.12 10.58 -21.71
CA THR A 3 -0.42 9.98 -20.47
C THR A 3 0.64 9.64 -19.42
N SER A 4 1.90 10.02 -19.64
CA SER A 4 3.00 9.72 -18.70
C SER A 4 3.23 10.87 -17.71
N ILE A 5 3.53 10.53 -16.44
CA ILE A 5 4.26 11.44 -15.55
C ILE A 5 5.57 11.72 -16.29
N HIS A 6 5.89 13.00 -16.49
CA HIS A 6 7.08 13.37 -17.25
C HIS A 6 8.34 12.99 -16.45
N THR A 7 8.78 11.75 -16.61
CA THR A 7 10.04 11.25 -16.08
C THR A 7 11.03 11.16 -17.25
N PRO A 8 12.14 11.88 -17.22
CA PRO A 8 13.16 11.79 -18.27
C PRO A 8 13.75 10.38 -18.30
N LYS A 9 14.22 9.96 -19.48
CA LYS A 9 15.09 8.79 -19.57
C LYS A 9 16.47 9.17 -19.04
N PHE A 10 17.01 8.33 -18.20
CA PHE A 10 18.34 8.52 -17.63
C PHE A 10 19.38 7.65 -18.35
N SER A 11 20.66 8.04 -18.23
CA SER A 11 21.74 7.11 -18.54
C SER A 11 21.61 5.86 -17.67
N PHE A 12 22.06 4.71 -18.17
CA PHE A 12 21.89 3.43 -17.46
C PHE A 12 22.48 3.47 -16.03
N GLY A 13 23.65 4.07 -15.86
CA GLY A 13 24.29 4.21 -14.54
C GLY A 13 23.46 5.08 -13.57
N LYS A 14 22.95 6.25 -14.03
CA LYS A 14 22.09 7.12 -13.22
C LYS A 14 20.75 6.41 -12.90
N TRP A 15 20.19 5.68 -13.85
CA TRP A 15 18.99 4.89 -13.64
C TRP A 15 19.20 3.81 -12.56
N CYS A 16 20.29 3.02 -12.65
CA CYS A 16 20.63 2.04 -11.64
C CYS A 16 20.81 2.66 -10.25
N PHE A 17 21.50 3.80 -10.17
CA PHE A 17 21.68 4.52 -8.92
C PHE A 17 20.35 4.95 -8.30
N LEU A 18 19.46 5.52 -9.08
CA LEU A 18 18.14 5.95 -8.60
C LEU A 18 17.24 4.76 -8.25
N PHE A 19 17.24 3.72 -9.09
CA PHE A 19 16.39 2.55 -8.89
C PHE A 19 16.85 1.71 -7.69
N ILE A 20 18.09 1.31 -7.65
CA ILE A 20 18.63 0.45 -6.58
C ILE A 20 18.93 1.29 -5.33
N GLY A 21 19.73 2.32 -5.45
CA GLY A 21 20.16 3.16 -4.33
C GLY A 21 18.97 3.90 -3.69
N GLY A 22 18.10 4.48 -4.52
CA GLY A 22 16.88 5.14 -4.05
C GLY A 22 15.95 4.18 -3.32
N SER A 23 15.71 2.98 -3.87
CA SER A 23 14.84 1.97 -3.23
C SER A 23 15.42 1.49 -1.90
N ILE A 24 16.71 1.17 -1.85
CA ILE A 24 17.37 0.74 -0.60
C ILE A 24 17.31 1.84 0.45
N LEU A 25 17.69 3.08 0.08
CA LEU A 25 17.66 4.22 0.99
C LEU A 25 16.26 4.42 1.58
N PHE A 26 15.23 4.47 0.73
CA PHE A 26 13.87 4.66 1.20
C PHE A 26 13.35 3.49 2.03
N THR A 27 13.70 2.25 1.70
CA THR A 27 13.34 1.08 2.51
C THR A 27 13.96 1.16 3.91
N ILE A 28 15.23 1.55 4.03
CA ILE A 28 15.89 1.72 5.34
C ILE A 28 15.21 2.85 6.13
N VAL A 29 15.02 4.03 5.52
CA VAL A 29 14.42 5.17 6.22
C VAL A 29 12.96 4.89 6.58
N TYR A 30 12.22 4.20 5.73
CA TYR A 30 10.87 3.74 6.02
C TYR A 30 10.84 2.76 7.20
N ALA A 31 11.73 1.78 7.25
CA ALA A 31 11.84 0.86 8.38
C ALA A 31 12.13 1.59 9.70
N LEU A 32 12.99 2.62 9.67
CA LEU A 32 13.23 3.47 10.83
C LEU A 32 12.00 4.32 11.20
N ALA A 33 11.23 4.76 10.22
CA ALA A 33 10.03 5.58 10.41
C ALA A 33 8.87 4.82 11.07
N THR A 34 8.87 3.47 11.09
CA THR A 34 7.89 2.65 11.80
C THR A 34 8.23 2.37 13.26
N ILE A 35 9.47 2.69 13.72
CA ILE A 35 9.90 2.45 15.10
C ILE A 35 8.98 3.08 16.16
N PRO A 36 8.43 4.32 16.00
CA PRO A 36 7.56 4.93 17.00
C PRO A 36 6.33 4.10 17.36
N GLU A 37 5.78 3.34 16.41
CA GLU A 37 4.63 2.47 16.64
C GLU A 37 4.94 1.40 17.71
N HIS A 38 6.11 0.79 17.63
CA HIS A 38 6.48 -0.35 18.49
C HIS A 38 7.18 0.06 19.79
N SER A 39 7.82 1.24 19.82
CA SER A 39 8.71 1.63 20.91
C SER A 39 8.08 2.61 21.92
N ILE A 40 6.98 3.27 21.59
CA ILE A 40 6.39 4.33 22.40
C ILE A 40 5.07 3.86 23.01
N GLY A 41 5.04 3.72 24.33
CA GLY A 41 3.86 3.24 25.07
C GLY A 41 2.67 4.22 25.08
N ASN A 42 2.90 5.54 24.89
CA ASN A 42 1.81 6.50 24.80
C ASN A 42 1.24 6.57 23.36
N ASN A 43 -0.01 6.14 23.21
CA ASN A 43 -0.65 6.02 21.89
C ASN A 43 -0.78 7.36 21.13
N TRP A 44 -1.01 8.48 21.82
CA TRP A 44 -1.09 9.79 21.18
C TRP A 44 0.27 10.25 20.65
N ILE A 45 1.32 10.08 21.46
CA ILE A 45 2.69 10.43 21.05
C ILE A 45 3.14 9.53 19.92
N SER A 46 2.93 8.22 20.04
CA SER A 46 3.28 7.23 19.01
C SER A 46 2.62 7.55 17.68
N GLY A 47 1.30 7.75 17.65
CA GLY A 47 0.56 8.11 16.43
C GLY A 47 1.04 9.43 15.82
N THR A 48 1.26 10.46 16.66
CA THR A 48 1.75 11.77 16.18
C THR A 48 3.13 11.66 15.54
N LEU A 49 4.04 10.90 16.16
CA LEU A 49 5.38 10.67 15.59
C LEU A 49 5.32 9.85 14.30
N SER A 50 4.48 8.81 14.24
CA SER A 50 4.25 8.07 12.99
C SER A 50 3.74 8.97 11.87
N PHE A 51 2.79 9.87 12.16
CA PHE A 51 2.33 10.85 11.18
C PHE A 51 3.46 11.77 10.71
N ILE A 52 4.24 12.32 11.64
CA ILE A 52 5.40 13.18 11.33
C ILE A 52 6.41 12.42 10.44
N CYS A 53 6.72 11.17 10.78
CA CYS A 53 7.61 10.32 9.98
C CYS A 53 7.08 10.12 8.56
N GLY A 54 5.79 9.85 8.39
CA GLY A 54 5.17 9.74 7.06
C GLY A 54 5.30 11.04 6.24
N VAL A 55 5.09 12.20 6.88
CA VAL A 55 5.28 13.51 6.23
C VAL A 55 6.76 13.72 5.85
N LEU A 56 7.69 13.35 6.74
CA LEU A 56 9.13 13.46 6.45
C LEU A 56 9.56 12.57 5.28
N LEU A 57 9.00 11.35 5.13
CA LEU A 57 9.23 10.50 3.96
C LEU A 57 8.77 11.18 2.66
N LEU A 58 7.58 11.82 2.66
CA LEU A 58 7.10 12.58 1.49
C LEU A 58 8.03 13.76 1.15
N LEU A 59 8.50 14.49 2.17
CA LEU A 59 9.44 15.60 1.97
C LEU A 59 10.80 15.12 1.47
N MET A 60 11.31 14.02 1.99
CA MET A 60 12.55 13.38 1.54
C MET A 60 12.44 12.91 0.09
N TYR A 61 11.32 12.29 -0.30
CA TYR A 61 11.08 11.93 -1.70
C TYR A 61 11.08 13.17 -2.61
N ARG A 62 10.39 14.24 -2.19
CA ARG A 62 10.41 15.51 -2.93
C ARG A 62 11.81 16.08 -3.08
N TRP A 63 12.61 16.04 -2.02
CA TRP A 63 13.99 16.49 -2.04
C TRP A 63 14.83 15.63 -3.01
N LEU A 64 14.76 14.30 -2.90
CA LEU A 64 15.51 13.38 -3.77
C LEU A 64 15.19 13.62 -5.25
N VAL A 65 13.91 13.68 -5.62
CA VAL A 65 13.49 13.91 -7.02
C VAL A 65 13.98 15.27 -7.53
N ARG A 66 13.91 16.32 -6.72
CA ARG A 66 14.43 17.65 -7.11
C ARG A 66 15.93 17.68 -7.30
N SER A 67 16.68 17.07 -6.37
CA SER A 67 18.15 17.15 -6.33
C SER A 67 18.80 16.21 -7.35
N TYR A 68 18.25 15.03 -7.58
CA TYR A 68 18.90 14.02 -8.42
C TYR A 68 18.24 13.82 -9.78
N GLU A 69 16.91 14.02 -9.88
CA GLU A 69 16.20 13.90 -11.16
C GLU A 69 15.98 15.24 -11.86
N GLU A 70 16.10 16.36 -11.13
CA GLU A 70 16.00 17.74 -11.65
C GLU A 70 14.69 18.02 -12.38
N ARG A 71 13.57 17.44 -11.90
CA ARG A 71 12.23 17.54 -12.51
C ARG A 71 11.18 18.07 -11.54
N LYS A 72 10.06 18.50 -12.11
CA LYS A 72 8.84 18.80 -11.34
C LYS A 72 8.24 17.50 -10.79
N ILE A 73 7.71 17.57 -9.55
CA ILE A 73 7.10 16.46 -8.85
C ILE A 73 5.59 16.57 -9.02
N GLU A 74 5.06 15.97 -10.08
CA GLU A 74 3.64 16.01 -10.40
C GLU A 74 2.84 15.00 -9.57
N GLU A 75 3.47 13.87 -9.24
CA GLU A 75 2.87 12.76 -8.50
C GLU A 75 2.56 13.07 -7.04
N LEU A 76 3.16 14.11 -6.46
CA LEU A 76 2.85 14.64 -5.13
C LEU A 76 2.27 16.07 -5.19
N SER A 77 1.51 16.40 -6.22
CA SER A 77 0.82 17.69 -6.32
C SER A 77 -0.13 17.89 -5.13
N MET A 78 0.09 18.97 -4.36
CA MET A 78 -0.74 19.30 -3.20
C MET A 78 -2.20 19.63 -3.57
N GLN A 79 -2.44 20.15 -4.78
CA GLN A 79 -3.80 20.42 -5.28
C GLN A 79 -4.64 19.14 -5.40
N LYS A 80 -4.00 17.99 -5.59
CA LYS A 80 -4.64 16.69 -5.69
C LYS A 80 -4.69 15.94 -4.36
N CYS A 81 -3.91 16.36 -3.35
CA CYS A 81 -3.68 15.62 -2.11
C CYS A 81 -4.99 15.17 -1.45
N LEU A 82 -5.80 16.09 -0.98
CA LEU A 82 -7.01 15.77 -0.21
C LEU A 82 -8.02 14.96 -1.03
N LYS A 83 -8.31 15.39 -2.27
CA LYS A 83 -9.27 14.70 -3.15
C LYS A 83 -8.83 13.29 -3.50
N HIS A 84 -7.58 13.12 -3.92
CA HIS A 84 -7.09 11.82 -4.40
C HIS A 84 -6.82 10.85 -3.24
N THR A 85 -6.33 11.33 -2.11
CA THR A 85 -6.22 10.50 -0.90
C THR A 85 -7.60 10.05 -0.44
N GLY A 86 -8.59 10.95 -0.41
CA GLY A 86 -9.97 10.61 -0.06
C GLY A 86 -10.61 9.58 -1.02
N ILE A 87 -10.37 9.72 -2.33
CA ILE A 87 -10.83 8.72 -3.31
C ILE A 87 -10.18 7.35 -3.03
N GLY A 88 -8.86 7.31 -2.83
CA GLY A 88 -8.16 6.07 -2.51
C GLY A 88 -8.65 5.47 -1.19
N PHE A 89 -8.75 6.29 -0.16
CA PHE A 89 -9.20 5.87 1.16
C PHE A 89 -10.61 5.25 1.12
N LEU A 90 -11.53 5.86 0.41
CA LEU A 90 -12.89 5.32 0.22
C LEU A 90 -12.86 3.97 -0.53
N TRP A 91 -12.06 3.84 -1.59
CA TRP A 91 -11.94 2.59 -2.32
C TRP A 91 -11.34 1.47 -1.48
N GLY A 92 -10.28 1.73 -0.70
CA GLY A 92 -9.69 0.71 0.19
C GLY A 92 -10.66 0.25 1.27
N MET A 93 -11.39 1.18 1.89
CA MET A 93 -12.46 0.85 2.84
C MET A 93 -13.54 -0.04 2.22
N LEU A 94 -14.06 0.35 1.05
CA LEU A 94 -15.14 -0.40 0.40
C LEU A 94 -14.70 -1.79 -0.05
N MET A 95 -13.50 -1.92 -0.60
CA MET A 95 -12.95 -3.22 -1.01
C MET A 95 -12.75 -4.14 0.19
N MET A 96 -12.11 -3.65 1.26
CA MET A 96 -11.90 -4.47 2.45
C MET A 96 -13.23 -4.82 3.14
N ALA A 97 -14.17 -3.88 3.24
CA ALA A 97 -15.49 -4.16 3.78
C ALA A 97 -16.23 -5.23 2.96
N ALA A 98 -16.11 -5.21 1.63
CA ALA A 98 -16.69 -6.23 0.77
C ALA A 98 -16.06 -7.62 1.01
N ILE A 99 -14.72 -7.69 1.15
CA ILE A 99 -14.00 -8.94 1.43
C ILE A 99 -14.44 -9.53 2.76
N ILE A 100 -14.42 -8.73 3.84
CA ILE A 100 -14.85 -9.16 5.18
C ILE A 100 -16.34 -9.52 5.18
N GLY A 101 -17.18 -8.75 4.45
CA GLY A 101 -18.59 -9.04 4.27
C GLY A 101 -18.83 -10.40 3.60
N ILE A 102 -18.06 -10.74 2.58
CA ILE A 102 -18.12 -12.08 1.95
C ILE A 102 -17.71 -13.15 2.96
N PHE A 103 -16.62 -12.94 3.73
CA PHE A 103 -16.22 -13.91 4.76
C PHE A 103 -17.31 -14.11 5.82
N ALA A 104 -18.00 -13.03 6.23
CA ALA A 104 -19.10 -13.10 7.17
C ALA A 104 -20.30 -13.86 6.60
N LEU A 105 -20.64 -13.65 5.34
CA LEU A 105 -21.73 -14.37 4.66
C LEU A 105 -21.50 -15.88 4.61
N PHE A 106 -20.24 -16.33 4.46
CA PHE A 106 -19.89 -17.75 4.51
C PHE A 106 -19.65 -18.29 5.94
N GLY A 107 -19.82 -17.44 6.97
CA GLY A 107 -19.57 -17.83 8.36
C GLY A 107 -18.07 -17.97 8.70
N TRP A 108 -17.20 -17.50 7.85
CA TRP A 108 -15.74 -17.56 8.05
C TRP A 108 -15.17 -16.41 8.90
N TYR A 109 -15.89 -15.30 8.99
CA TYR A 109 -15.54 -14.17 9.86
C TYR A 109 -16.58 -14.06 10.97
N LYS A 110 -16.12 -14.07 12.24
CA LYS A 110 -16.98 -13.98 13.41
C LYS A 110 -16.46 -12.92 14.37
N ILE A 111 -17.36 -12.05 14.79
CA ILE A 111 -17.12 -11.05 15.84
C ILE A 111 -17.44 -11.73 17.18
N VAL A 112 -16.51 -11.64 18.13
CA VAL A 112 -16.64 -12.21 19.47
C VAL A 112 -16.65 -11.14 20.57
N GLY A 113 -16.26 -9.91 20.24
CA GLY A 113 -16.25 -8.79 21.16
C GLY A 113 -15.97 -7.46 20.45
N GLY A 114 -15.79 -6.43 21.23
CA GLY A 114 -15.40 -5.12 20.74
C GLY A 114 -14.62 -4.34 21.78
N ASN A 115 -13.65 -3.57 21.32
CA ASN A 115 -12.80 -2.73 22.15
C ASN A 115 -12.69 -1.33 21.50
N PHE A 116 -13.31 -0.32 22.09
CA PHE A 116 -13.25 1.03 21.57
C PHE A 116 -12.31 1.90 22.41
N ASN A 117 -11.14 2.19 21.85
CA ASN A 117 -10.16 3.10 22.46
C ASN A 117 -9.65 4.09 21.41
N ILE A 118 -10.08 5.34 21.52
CA ILE A 118 -9.79 6.39 20.53
C ILE A 118 -8.28 6.66 20.37
N ALA A 119 -7.49 6.53 21.45
CA ALA A 119 -6.06 6.74 21.38
C ALA A 119 -5.35 5.61 20.61
N SER A 120 -5.81 4.36 20.78
CA SER A 120 -5.33 3.22 19.99
C SER A 120 -5.75 3.32 18.53
N ILE A 121 -7.00 3.69 18.25
CA ILE A 121 -7.49 3.94 16.90
C ILE A 121 -6.63 4.98 16.19
N TYR A 122 -6.35 6.11 16.86
CA TYR A 122 -5.48 7.16 16.33
C TYR A 122 -4.08 6.67 16.06
N LYS A 123 -3.46 5.95 17.02
CA LYS A 123 -2.12 5.37 16.87
C LYS A 123 -2.03 4.52 15.61
N PHE A 124 -2.90 3.52 15.45
CA PHE A 124 -2.83 2.59 14.32
C PHE A 124 -3.29 3.21 13.00
N LEU A 125 -4.20 4.20 13.04
CA LEU A 125 -4.50 4.98 11.83
C LEU A 125 -3.24 5.67 11.31
N MET A 126 -2.43 6.28 12.17
CA MET A 126 -1.21 6.97 11.77
C MET A 126 -0.05 5.99 11.47
N ALA A 127 0.03 4.85 12.15
CA ALA A 127 0.98 3.80 11.83
C ALA A 127 0.76 3.24 10.42
N TYR A 128 -0.47 2.91 10.04
CA TYR A 128 -0.77 2.48 8.66
C TYR A 128 -0.59 3.60 7.62
N PHE A 129 -0.68 4.86 8.01
CA PHE A 129 -0.33 5.98 7.13
C PHE A 129 1.16 5.96 6.76
N VAL A 130 2.06 5.81 7.74
CA VAL A 130 3.51 5.79 7.45
C VAL A 130 3.89 4.55 6.64
N VAL A 131 3.27 3.40 6.89
CA VAL A 131 3.44 2.18 6.09
C VAL A 131 3.05 2.44 4.62
N ALA A 132 1.82 2.93 4.41
CA ALA A 132 1.33 3.21 3.06
C ALA A 132 2.19 4.24 2.31
N VAL A 133 2.63 5.31 2.98
CA VAL A 133 3.51 6.32 2.38
C VAL A 133 4.86 5.71 2.00
N GLY A 134 5.49 4.96 2.92
CA GLY A 134 6.81 4.39 2.69
C GLY A 134 6.81 3.40 1.53
N GLU A 135 5.88 2.46 1.53
CA GLU A 135 5.80 1.44 0.49
C GLU A 135 5.39 2.03 -0.87
N GLU A 136 4.42 2.94 -0.91
CA GLU A 136 4.03 3.55 -2.19
C GLU A 136 5.12 4.44 -2.78
N ILE A 137 5.96 5.10 -1.97
CA ILE A 137 7.14 5.81 -2.47
C ILE A 137 8.11 4.81 -3.11
N VAL A 138 8.45 3.71 -2.43
CA VAL A 138 9.41 2.72 -2.94
C VAL A 138 8.89 2.09 -4.23
N PHE A 139 7.68 1.50 -4.19
CA PHE A 139 7.21 0.65 -5.29
C PHE A 139 6.59 1.46 -6.44
N ARG A 140 5.91 2.59 -6.18
CA ARG A 140 5.25 3.39 -7.23
C ARG A 140 6.03 4.64 -7.57
N GLY A 141 6.50 5.36 -6.54
CA GLY A 141 7.27 6.59 -6.71
C GLY A 141 8.65 6.36 -7.33
N ILE A 142 9.33 5.27 -6.99
CA ILE A 142 10.68 4.95 -7.49
C ILE A 142 10.61 3.81 -8.52
N MET A 143 10.31 2.57 -8.10
CA MET A 143 10.45 1.40 -8.95
C MET A 143 9.57 1.45 -10.18
N PHE A 144 8.24 1.53 -10.00
CA PHE A 144 7.29 1.54 -11.12
C PHE A 144 7.58 2.70 -12.08
N ARG A 145 7.72 3.91 -11.55
CA ARG A 145 7.92 5.11 -12.36
C ARG A 145 9.20 5.07 -13.18
N LEU A 146 10.32 4.64 -12.59
CA LEU A 146 11.59 4.51 -13.30
C LEU A 146 11.55 3.37 -14.34
N LEU A 147 10.87 2.26 -14.06
CA LEU A 147 10.66 1.19 -15.04
C LEU A 147 9.78 1.65 -16.19
N ASP A 148 8.67 2.36 -15.91
CA ASP A 148 7.76 2.88 -16.93
C ASP A 148 8.44 3.90 -17.86
N SER A 149 9.31 4.76 -17.31
CA SER A 149 10.04 5.75 -18.11
C SER A 149 11.16 5.14 -18.95
N GLN A 150 11.87 4.16 -18.41
CA GLN A 150 13.03 3.56 -19.08
C GLN A 150 12.63 2.51 -20.11
N PHE A 151 11.62 1.72 -19.82
CA PHE A 151 11.14 0.61 -20.65
C PHE A 151 9.71 0.89 -21.15
N ASN A 152 8.71 0.39 -20.46
CA ASN A 152 7.29 0.60 -20.78
C ASN A 152 6.38 0.20 -19.61
N LEU A 153 5.06 0.48 -19.79
CA LEU A 153 4.04 0.18 -18.79
C LEU A 153 4.01 -1.30 -18.34
N TRP A 154 4.14 -2.24 -19.27
CA TRP A 154 4.04 -3.67 -18.95
C TRP A 154 5.20 -4.16 -18.10
N VAL A 155 6.42 -3.74 -18.46
CA VAL A 155 7.62 -4.01 -17.65
C VAL A 155 7.47 -3.41 -16.26
N ALA A 156 6.98 -2.16 -16.17
CA ALA A 156 6.77 -1.49 -14.90
C ALA A 156 5.73 -2.23 -14.04
N LEU A 157 4.59 -2.62 -14.61
CA LEU A 157 3.55 -3.37 -13.90
C LEU A 157 4.06 -4.71 -13.38
N ILE A 158 4.66 -5.52 -14.27
CA ILE A 158 5.07 -6.88 -13.92
C ILE A 158 6.19 -6.86 -12.88
N LEU A 159 7.26 -6.10 -13.13
CA LEU A 159 8.42 -6.12 -12.23
C LEU A 159 8.13 -5.44 -10.90
N SER A 160 7.43 -4.28 -10.88
CA SER A 160 7.14 -3.63 -9.60
C SER A 160 6.15 -4.42 -8.76
N ALA A 161 5.15 -5.08 -9.38
CA ALA A 161 4.21 -5.95 -8.67
C ALA A 161 4.90 -7.21 -8.13
N PHE A 162 5.77 -7.82 -8.93
CA PHE A 162 6.59 -8.96 -8.48
C PHE A 162 7.47 -8.59 -7.29
N LEU A 163 8.22 -7.48 -7.39
CA LEU A 163 9.08 -7.00 -6.29
C LEU A 163 8.27 -6.64 -5.04
N PHE A 164 7.04 -6.09 -5.22
CA PHE A 164 6.14 -5.83 -4.11
C PHE A 164 5.74 -7.11 -3.36
N GLY A 165 5.34 -8.15 -4.07
CA GLY A 165 5.02 -9.44 -3.44
C GLY A 165 6.24 -10.10 -2.80
N VAL A 166 7.39 -10.11 -3.50
CA VAL A 166 8.64 -10.69 -2.96
C VAL A 166 9.10 -9.99 -1.68
N ALA A 167 8.91 -8.68 -1.56
CA ALA A 167 9.21 -7.96 -0.32
C ALA A 167 8.43 -8.48 0.90
N HIS A 168 7.26 -9.08 0.68
CA HIS A 168 6.41 -9.63 1.74
C HIS A 168 6.73 -11.10 2.10
N ILE A 169 7.67 -11.76 1.39
CA ILE A 169 7.99 -13.18 1.65
C ILE A 169 8.67 -13.38 3.02
N ILE A 170 9.28 -12.34 3.55
CA ILE A 170 9.93 -12.34 4.87
C ILE A 170 8.96 -12.07 6.02
N ASN A 171 7.71 -11.71 5.72
CA ASN A 171 6.72 -11.44 6.75
C ASN A 171 6.29 -12.72 7.48
N PRO A 172 5.80 -12.61 8.71
CA PRO A 172 5.24 -13.76 9.43
C PRO A 172 4.15 -14.46 8.59
N ASN A 173 4.08 -15.78 8.67
CA ASN A 173 3.06 -16.58 7.98
C ASN A 173 3.02 -16.41 6.44
N ALA A 174 4.05 -15.84 5.83
CA ALA A 174 4.11 -15.69 4.38
C ALA A 174 4.23 -17.06 3.70
N THR A 175 3.54 -17.20 2.58
CA THR A 175 3.55 -18.37 1.71
C THR A 175 3.76 -17.95 0.26
N VAL A 176 4.07 -18.88 -0.62
CA VAL A 176 4.11 -18.61 -2.06
C VAL A 176 2.77 -18.08 -2.56
N ILE A 177 1.66 -18.62 -2.03
CA ILE A 177 0.29 -18.17 -2.41
C ILE A 177 0.06 -16.73 -1.96
N SER A 178 0.43 -16.36 -0.72
CA SER A 178 0.31 -14.98 -0.24
C SER A 178 1.16 -14.00 -1.04
N THR A 179 2.40 -14.39 -1.38
CA THR A 179 3.31 -13.59 -2.22
C THR A 179 2.71 -13.32 -3.61
N ILE A 180 2.17 -14.36 -4.27
CA ILE A 180 1.47 -14.23 -5.56
C ILE A 180 0.20 -13.39 -5.39
N GLY A 181 -0.57 -13.63 -4.34
CA GLY A 181 -1.79 -12.89 -4.03
C GLY A 181 -1.57 -11.39 -3.92
N ILE A 182 -0.61 -10.98 -3.10
CA ILE A 182 -0.24 -9.56 -2.95
C ILE A 182 0.28 -8.96 -4.26
N SER A 183 1.11 -9.70 -5.01
CA SER A 183 1.62 -9.23 -6.29
C SER A 183 0.48 -8.93 -7.27
N LEU A 184 -0.48 -9.85 -7.41
CA LEU A 184 -1.58 -9.73 -8.37
C LEU A 184 -2.66 -8.76 -7.93
N SER A 185 -3.06 -8.77 -6.65
CA SER A 185 -4.10 -7.88 -6.14
C SER A 185 -3.61 -6.46 -5.92
N SER A 186 -2.70 -6.24 -4.96
CA SER A 186 -2.23 -4.91 -4.58
C SER A 186 -1.10 -4.42 -5.49
N GLY A 187 -0.16 -5.29 -5.88
CA GLY A 187 0.98 -4.93 -6.71
C GLY A 187 0.55 -4.35 -8.05
N VAL A 188 -0.27 -5.06 -8.81
CA VAL A 188 -0.76 -4.65 -10.13
C VAL A 188 -1.76 -3.49 -10.00
N LEU A 189 -2.75 -3.61 -9.10
CA LEU A 189 -3.81 -2.63 -8.93
C LEU A 189 -3.26 -1.24 -8.60
N PHE A 190 -2.36 -1.14 -7.61
CA PHE A 190 -1.80 0.15 -7.20
C PHE A 190 -0.90 0.76 -8.28
N GLY A 191 -0.19 -0.07 -9.05
CA GLY A 191 0.54 0.37 -10.24
C GLY A 191 -0.38 0.97 -11.32
N LEU A 192 -1.50 0.31 -11.64
CA LEU A 192 -2.51 0.81 -12.57
C LEU A 192 -3.18 2.09 -12.06
N LEU A 193 -3.52 2.17 -10.78
CA LEU A 193 -4.08 3.36 -10.17
C LEU A 193 -3.11 4.54 -10.23
N PHE A 194 -1.83 4.31 -9.91
CA PHE A 194 -0.79 5.32 -10.04
C PHE A 194 -0.68 5.82 -11.48
N LYS A 195 -0.65 4.92 -12.46
CA LYS A 195 -0.60 5.28 -13.90
C LYS A 195 -1.83 6.06 -14.34
N TYR A 196 -3.03 5.64 -13.92
CA TYR A 196 -4.29 6.27 -14.30
C TYR A 196 -4.47 7.66 -13.70
N TYR A 197 -4.26 7.81 -12.38
CA TYR A 197 -4.47 9.08 -11.68
C TYR A 197 -3.26 10.02 -11.74
N ARG A 198 -2.08 9.51 -12.09
CA ARG A 198 -0.79 10.25 -12.12
C ARG A 198 -0.49 10.93 -10.79
N THR A 199 -0.70 10.21 -9.72
CA THR A 199 -0.46 10.70 -8.37
C THR A 199 -0.26 9.54 -7.41
N LEU A 200 0.61 9.72 -6.43
CA LEU A 200 0.81 8.77 -5.33
C LEU A 200 -0.35 8.83 -4.32
N TRP A 201 -1.13 9.91 -4.31
CA TRP A 201 -2.19 10.10 -3.30
C TRP A 201 -3.30 9.05 -3.36
N VAL A 202 -3.65 8.54 -4.56
CA VAL A 202 -4.67 7.48 -4.67
C VAL A 202 -4.15 6.14 -4.14
N PRO A 203 -2.99 5.61 -4.59
CA PRO A 203 -2.45 4.38 -4.02
C PRO A 203 -2.10 4.50 -2.53
N ILE A 204 -1.58 5.64 -2.05
CA ILE A 204 -1.40 5.87 -0.60
C ILE A 204 -2.75 5.78 0.14
N GLY A 205 -3.79 6.43 -0.37
CA GLY A 205 -5.10 6.41 0.28
C GLY A 205 -5.72 5.02 0.36
N ILE A 206 -5.68 4.24 -0.73
CA ILE A 206 -6.25 2.89 -0.76
C ILE A 206 -5.45 1.94 0.14
N HIS A 207 -4.13 2.00 0.10
CA HIS A 207 -3.25 1.19 0.93
C HIS A 207 -3.45 1.50 2.43
N TRP A 208 -3.48 2.78 2.78
CA TRP A 208 -3.71 3.26 4.14
C TRP A 208 -5.02 2.73 4.72
N SER A 209 -6.13 2.95 4.03
CA SER A 209 -7.45 2.52 4.51
C SER A 209 -7.62 1.01 4.48
N TRP A 210 -7.01 0.33 3.51
CA TRP A 210 -7.00 -1.13 3.43
C TRP A 210 -6.42 -1.74 4.70
N ASN A 211 -5.19 -1.38 5.06
CA ASN A 211 -4.53 -1.89 6.25
C ASN A 211 -5.25 -1.49 7.53
N PHE A 212 -5.73 -0.24 7.61
CA PHE A 212 -6.48 0.24 8.77
C PHE A 212 -7.79 -0.52 8.98
N VAL A 213 -8.57 -0.72 7.93
CA VAL A 213 -9.83 -1.45 8.04
C VAL A 213 -9.59 -2.93 8.32
N GLN A 214 -8.61 -3.55 7.67
CA GLN A 214 -8.25 -4.94 7.88
C GLN A 214 -7.78 -5.20 9.32
N GLY A 215 -6.79 -4.46 9.78
CA GLY A 215 -6.18 -4.66 11.10
C GLY A 215 -7.00 -4.02 12.22
N THR A 216 -7.15 -2.70 12.19
CA THR A 216 -7.73 -1.95 13.33
C THR A 216 -9.24 -2.06 13.40
N VAL A 217 -9.95 -2.06 12.29
CA VAL A 217 -11.41 -2.16 12.34
C VAL A 217 -11.85 -3.61 12.47
N ALA A 218 -11.41 -4.46 11.56
CA ALA A 218 -11.89 -5.84 11.44
C ALA A 218 -11.12 -6.86 12.29
N GLY A 219 -9.98 -6.52 12.86
CA GLY A 219 -9.18 -7.45 13.70
C GLY A 219 -8.57 -8.61 12.94
N CYS A 220 -8.36 -8.48 11.63
CA CYS A 220 -7.71 -9.50 10.81
C CYS A 220 -6.20 -9.26 10.73
N PRO A 221 -5.38 -10.32 10.58
CA PRO A 221 -3.96 -10.16 10.31
C PRO A 221 -3.71 -9.29 9.08
N VAL A 222 -2.67 -8.45 9.12
CA VAL A 222 -2.23 -7.60 8.01
C VAL A 222 -0.84 -8.05 7.58
N SER A 223 -0.71 -8.48 6.34
CA SER A 223 0.56 -8.98 5.77
C SER A 223 1.27 -9.99 6.67
N GLY A 224 0.50 -10.89 7.29
CA GLY A 224 0.99 -11.94 8.16
C GLY A 224 1.18 -11.53 9.63
N GLY A 225 1.08 -10.25 9.96
CA GLY A 225 1.15 -9.74 11.33
C GLY A 225 -0.23 -9.69 11.99
N ALA A 226 -0.37 -10.26 13.19
CA ALA A 226 -1.58 -10.09 13.98
C ALA A 226 -1.69 -8.64 14.46
N PRO A 227 -2.90 -8.02 14.47
CA PRO A 227 -3.06 -6.66 14.95
C PRO A 227 -2.89 -6.59 16.47
N ASP A 228 -2.09 -5.64 16.96
CA ASP A 228 -1.93 -5.38 18.41
C ASP A 228 -3.20 -4.78 19.05
N TYR A 229 -4.07 -4.22 18.24
CA TYR A 229 -5.33 -3.61 18.65
C TYR A 229 -6.35 -3.67 17.52
N SER A 230 -7.60 -3.96 17.88
CA SER A 230 -8.73 -3.87 16.95
C SER A 230 -10.01 -3.39 17.65
N ILE A 231 -10.86 -2.70 16.87
CA ILE A 231 -12.20 -2.27 17.31
C ILE A 231 -13.11 -3.47 17.43
N LEU A 232 -13.10 -4.37 16.45
CA LEU A 232 -13.85 -5.63 16.47
C LEU A 232 -12.88 -6.74 16.87
N GLU A 233 -13.15 -7.37 18.03
CA GLU A 233 -12.45 -8.59 18.41
C GLU A 233 -13.07 -9.73 17.58
N SER A 234 -12.28 -10.29 16.69
CA SER A 234 -12.77 -11.23 15.70
C SER A 234 -11.81 -12.39 15.49
N PHE A 235 -12.32 -13.44 14.88
CA PHE A 235 -11.49 -14.49 14.33
C PHE A 235 -11.98 -14.90 12.95
N THR A 236 -11.04 -15.29 12.10
CA THR A 236 -11.30 -15.81 10.77
C THR A 236 -11.09 -17.32 10.79
N SER A 237 -12.06 -18.06 10.29
CA SER A 237 -12.04 -19.53 10.17
C SER A 237 -12.47 -19.91 8.75
N GLY A 238 -12.19 -21.14 8.34
CA GLY A 238 -12.55 -21.63 7.00
C GLY A 238 -11.31 -21.97 6.17
N PRO A 239 -11.49 -22.40 4.90
CA PRO A 239 -10.37 -22.85 4.08
C PRO A 239 -9.39 -21.70 3.81
N GLU A 240 -8.08 -21.91 4.03
CA GLU A 240 -7.03 -20.89 3.89
C GLU A 240 -7.01 -20.24 2.51
N LEU A 241 -7.28 -21.01 1.46
CA LEU A 241 -7.35 -20.49 0.09
C LEU A 241 -8.36 -19.35 -0.07
N PHE A 242 -9.49 -19.41 0.65
CA PHE A 242 -10.56 -18.42 0.58
C PHE A 242 -10.45 -17.32 1.62
N THR A 243 -9.79 -17.58 2.74
CA THR A 243 -9.68 -16.63 3.86
C THR A 243 -8.30 -15.95 3.96
N GLY A 244 -7.29 -16.53 3.31
CA GLY A 244 -5.90 -16.11 3.43
C GLY A 244 -5.19 -16.66 4.67
N GLY A 245 -5.88 -17.44 5.51
CA GLY A 245 -5.30 -18.10 6.69
C GLY A 245 -4.68 -17.11 7.67
N LEU A 246 -3.52 -17.50 8.23
CA LEU A 246 -2.77 -16.67 9.19
C LEU A 246 -2.10 -15.45 8.56
N PHE A 247 -1.93 -15.42 7.23
CA PHE A 247 -1.38 -14.25 6.55
C PHE A 247 -2.38 -13.09 6.50
N GLY A 248 -3.65 -13.41 6.36
CA GLY A 248 -4.75 -12.44 6.33
C GLY A 248 -5.53 -12.41 5.01
N PRO A 249 -6.65 -11.70 4.99
CA PRO A 249 -7.59 -11.61 3.86
C PRO A 249 -6.94 -11.29 2.50
N GLU A 250 -5.86 -10.55 2.48
CA GLU A 250 -5.15 -10.14 1.27
C GLU A 250 -4.50 -11.32 0.50
N ALA A 251 -4.25 -12.45 1.17
CA ALA A 251 -3.75 -13.67 0.54
C ALA A 251 -4.88 -14.54 -0.05
N SER A 252 -6.16 -14.16 0.13
CA SER A 252 -7.30 -14.96 -0.31
C SER A 252 -7.56 -14.83 -1.81
N VAL A 253 -8.07 -15.88 -2.44
CA VAL A 253 -8.53 -15.83 -3.84
C VAL A 253 -9.71 -14.86 -4.02
N ILE A 254 -10.48 -14.58 -2.97
CA ILE A 254 -11.55 -13.57 -3.00
C ILE A 254 -10.95 -12.17 -3.19
N THR A 255 -9.89 -11.84 -2.46
CA THR A 255 -9.16 -10.59 -2.64
C THR A 255 -8.53 -10.50 -4.03
N MET A 256 -7.93 -11.60 -4.50
CA MET A 256 -7.37 -11.65 -5.86
C MET A 256 -8.46 -11.41 -6.92
N ALA A 257 -9.64 -12.01 -6.78
CA ALA A 257 -10.75 -11.82 -7.72
C ALA A 257 -11.28 -10.37 -7.71
N ILE A 258 -11.47 -9.76 -6.54
CA ILE A 258 -11.89 -8.36 -6.42
C ILE A 258 -10.81 -7.44 -7.01
N GLY A 259 -9.53 -7.68 -6.67
CA GLY A 259 -8.39 -6.95 -7.24
C GLY A 259 -8.33 -7.07 -8.75
N PHE A 260 -8.52 -8.26 -9.31
CA PHE A 260 -8.56 -8.49 -10.75
C PHE A 260 -9.69 -7.71 -11.44
N VAL A 261 -10.90 -7.74 -10.91
CA VAL A 261 -12.03 -6.95 -11.45
C VAL A 261 -11.69 -5.46 -11.47
N MET A 262 -11.09 -4.95 -10.41
CA MET A 262 -10.65 -3.56 -10.34
C MET A 262 -9.53 -3.26 -11.34
N CYS A 263 -8.56 -4.16 -11.51
CA CYS A 263 -7.50 -4.03 -12.51
C CYS A 263 -8.07 -3.96 -13.93
N VAL A 264 -9.03 -4.82 -14.27
CA VAL A 264 -9.72 -4.81 -15.57
C VAL A 264 -10.47 -3.48 -15.77
N TRP A 265 -11.22 -3.04 -14.76
CA TRP A 265 -11.98 -1.79 -14.84
C TRP A 265 -11.08 -0.56 -15.03
N ILE A 266 -9.98 -0.45 -14.27
CA ILE A 266 -9.01 0.66 -14.42
C ILE A 266 -8.25 0.53 -15.74
N GLY A 267 -7.86 -0.69 -16.15
CA GLY A 267 -7.20 -0.96 -17.41
C GLY A 267 -8.04 -0.47 -18.61
N ILE A 268 -9.32 -0.85 -18.65
CA ILE A 268 -10.25 -0.37 -19.70
C ILE A 268 -10.31 1.16 -19.73
N LYS A 269 -10.37 1.82 -18.58
CA LYS A 269 -10.38 3.30 -18.51
C LYS A 269 -9.05 3.91 -18.92
N LEU A 270 -7.93 3.27 -18.61
CA LEU A 270 -6.60 3.75 -18.97
C LEU A 270 -6.36 3.69 -20.49
N PHE A 271 -6.77 2.59 -21.14
CA PHE A 271 -6.56 2.40 -22.60
C PHE A 271 -7.62 3.05 -23.49
N LYS A 272 -8.73 3.53 -22.91
CA LYS A 272 -9.72 4.36 -23.63
C LYS A 272 -9.39 5.86 -23.63
N ARG A 273 -8.36 6.29 -22.91
CA ARG A 273 -7.85 7.68 -22.89
C ARG A 273 -6.78 7.92 -23.94
#